data_803603ad09ceab2a1ebdb44185c5664e
#
_entry.id   803603ad09ceab2a1ebdb44185c5664e
#
_cell.length_a   1.000
_cell.length_b   1.000
_cell.length_c   1.000
_cell.angle_alpha   90.00
_cell.angle_beta   90.00
_cell.angle_gamma   90.00
#
_symmetry.space_group_name_H-M   'P 1'
#
loop_
_entity.id
_entity.type
_entity.pdbx_description
1 polymer ?
#
loop_
_entity_poly.entity_id
_entity_poly.type
_entity_poly.pdbx_seq_one_letter_code
_entity_poly.pdbx_strand_id
1 'polypeptide(L)'
;MRTPNLKQIVAALRQMTPSQLKAVATEVAALDTRSGATAVIEGRFAAGASCPHCRSERAHRHGQANGLQRYRCRECRRTFNALSGTSLSGLHKREKWLGQAETLRDGRPLRAVAKDLGIHVGTAHRWRHRFLAGPQAAMPEVLAGIAEVDETMFLLSFKGQGT
;
A
#
# COMPACT_ATOMS: atom_id res chain seq x y z
N MET A 1 28.85 14.85 -5.78
CA MET A 1 28.74 14.81 -4.31
C MET A 1 29.07 13.38 -3.85
N ARG A 2 30.02 13.19 -2.94
CA ARG A 2 30.31 11.87 -2.36
C ARG A 2 29.25 11.52 -1.32
N THR A 3 28.65 10.34 -1.42
CA THR A 3 27.74 9.83 -0.39
C THR A 3 28.48 9.62 0.93
N PRO A 4 27.97 10.08 2.09
CA PRO A 4 28.61 9.87 3.36
C PRO A 4 28.66 8.37 3.69
N ASN A 5 29.75 7.91 4.27
CA ASN A 5 29.84 6.53 4.73
C ASN A 5 29.16 6.34 6.10
N LEU A 6 28.90 5.11 6.50
CA LEU A 6 28.17 4.80 7.74
C LEU A 6 28.83 5.42 8.98
N LYS A 7 30.19 5.43 9.06
CA LYS A 7 30.92 6.02 10.19
C LYS A 7 30.67 7.54 10.30
N GLN A 8 30.63 8.23 9.18
CA GLN A 8 30.32 9.67 9.12
C GLN A 8 28.88 9.96 9.54
N ILE A 9 27.93 9.13 9.12
CA ILE A 9 26.52 9.25 9.51
C ILE A 9 26.37 9.04 11.02
N VAL A 10 26.98 7.98 11.59
CA VAL A 10 26.94 7.71 13.04
C VAL A 10 27.59 8.82 13.84
N ALA A 11 28.71 9.39 13.38
CA ALA A 11 29.36 10.51 14.04
C ALA A 11 28.46 11.77 14.06
N ALA A 12 27.77 12.06 12.96
CA ALA A 12 26.81 13.15 12.87
C ALA A 12 25.61 12.95 13.81
N LEU A 13 25.05 11.73 13.89
CA LEU A 13 23.94 11.41 14.78
C LEU A 13 24.28 11.66 16.27
N ARG A 14 25.54 11.41 16.68
CA ARG A 14 26.01 11.65 18.07
C ARG A 14 26.06 13.13 18.45
N GLN A 15 26.09 14.03 17.48
CA GLN A 15 26.12 15.47 17.69
C GLN A 15 24.75 16.13 17.62
N MET A 16 23.69 15.36 17.34
CA MET A 16 22.33 15.85 17.20
C MET A 16 21.63 16.02 18.55
N THR A 17 20.75 17.02 18.62
CA THR A 17 19.85 17.20 19.75
C THR A 17 18.79 16.10 19.81
N PRO A 18 18.15 15.85 20.98
CA PRO A 18 17.10 14.84 21.11
C PRO A 18 15.93 15.04 20.13
N SER A 19 15.56 16.29 19.82
CA SER A 19 14.52 16.63 18.84
C SER A 19 14.92 16.27 17.41
N GLN A 20 16.16 16.53 17.04
CA GLN A 20 16.71 16.15 15.73
C GLN A 20 16.82 14.63 15.58
N LEU A 21 17.28 13.92 16.63
CA LEU A 21 17.31 12.45 16.62
C LEU A 21 15.93 11.84 16.44
N LYS A 22 14.91 12.41 17.11
CA LYS A 22 13.51 11.97 16.92
C LYS A 22 13.02 12.18 15.48
N ALA A 23 13.35 13.32 14.86
CA ALA A 23 13.01 13.59 13.48
C ALA A 23 13.70 12.61 12.51
N VAL A 24 14.99 12.34 12.71
CA VAL A 24 15.73 11.35 11.90
C VAL A 24 15.17 9.95 12.08
N ALA A 25 14.83 9.53 13.29
CA ALA A 25 14.24 8.22 13.56
C ALA A 25 12.88 8.07 12.84
N THR A 26 12.05 9.12 12.82
CA THR A 26 10.79 9.14 12.09
C THR A 26 11.00 8.98 10.58
N GLU A 27 11.99 9.68 10.01
CA GLU A 27 12.30 9.61 8.58
C GLU A 27 12.86 8.22 8.20
N VAL A 28 13.76 7.67 9.01
CA VAL A 28 14.31 6.31 8.80
C VAL A 28 13.19 5.27 8.83
N ALA A 29 12.27 5.35 9.79
CA ALA A 29 11.11 4.46 9.86
C ALA A 29 10.20 4.59 8.63
N ALA A 30 9.98 5.81 8.12
CA ALA A 30 9.22 6.04 6.90
C ALA A 30 9.91 5.48 5.65
N LEU A 31 11.24 5.54 5.58
CA LEU A 31 12.03 4.95 4.50
C LEU A 31 11.97 3.42 4.54
N ASP A 32 12.04 2.82 5.73
CA ASP A 32 11.97 1.37 5.93
C ASP A 32 10.60 0.83 5.52
N THR A 33 9.49 1.44 5.98
CA THR A 33 8.14 1.06 5.57
C THR A 33 7.90 1.25 4.07
N ARG A 34 8.44 2.28 3.45
CA ARG A 34 8.40 2.47 2.00
C ARG A 34 9.16 1.37 1.27
N SER A 35 10.34 0.99 1.76
CA SER A 35 11.16 -0.09 1.21
C SER A 35 10.42 -1.43 1.28
N GLY A 36 9.85 -1.76 2.44
CA GLY A 36 9.06 -2.97 2.65
C GLY A 36 7.83 -3.04 1.72
N ALA A 37 7.05 -1.96 1.62
CA ALA A 37 5.91 -1.89 0.71
C ALA A 37 6.36 -2.04 -0.77
N THR A 38 7.48 -1.43 -1.16
CA THR A 38 8.02 -1.53 -2.51
C THR A 38 8.45 -2.95 -2.83
N ALA A 39 9.13 -3.65 -1.92
CA ALA A 39 9.54 -5.03 -2.10
C ALA A 39 8.34 -5.97 -2.31
N VAL A 40 7.28 -5.83 -1.51
CA VAL A 40 6.04 -6.60 -1.67
C VAL A 40 5.40 -6.33 -3.04
N ILE A 41 5.31 -5.07 -3.45
CA ILE A 41 4.73 -4.68 -4.74
C ILE A 41 5.53 -5.26 -5.91
N GLU A 42 6.84 -5.14 -5.89
CA GLU A 42 7.71 -5.62 -6.97
C GLU A 42 7.82 -7.14 -7.00
N GLY A 43 7.60 -7.81 -5.88
CA GLY A 43 7.47 -9.28 -5.77
C GLY A 43 6.44 -9.87 -6.73
N ARG A 44 5.41 -9.10 -7.11
CA ARG A 44 4.43 -9.51 -8.13
C ARG A 44 5.07 -9.91 -9.46
N PHE A 45 6.21 -9.32 -9.80
CA PHE A 45 6.92 -9.59 -11.05
C PHE A 45 8.25 -10.34 -10.84
N ALA A 46 8.42 -11.00 -9.69
CA ALA A 46 9.63 -11.77 -9.40
C ALA A 46 9.85 -12.92 -10.41
N ALA A 47 8.78 -13.58 -10.83
CA ALA A 47 8.82 -14.66 -11.82
C ALA A 47 8.77 -14.16 -13.27
N GLY A 48 8.60 -12.86 -13.51
CA GLY A 48 8.48 -12.25 -14.82
C GLY A 48 7.36 -11.21 -14.91
N ALA A 49 7.53 -10.21 -15.76
CA ALA A 49 6.56 -9.13 -15.90
C ALA A 49 5.63 -9.37 -17.09
N SER A 50 4.39 -9.73 -16.83
CA SER A 50 3.33 -9.79 -17.86
C SER A 50 2.64 -8.45 -18.05
N CYS A 51 2.36 -8.08 -19.28
CA CYS A 51 1.73 -6.81 -19.63
C CYS A 51 0.24 -6.80 -19.22
N PRO A 52 -0.23 -5.87 -18.36
CA PRO A 52 -1.64 -5.81 -17.97
C PRO A 52 -2.57 -5.33 -19.09
N HIS A 53 -2.03 -4.83 -20.21
CA HIS A 53 -2.82 -4.31 -21.32
C HIS A 53 -3.11 -5.35 -22.43
N CYS A 54 -2.15 -6.24 -22.72
CA CYS A 54 -2.28 -7.23 -23.79
C CYS A 54 -1.89 -8.65 -23.33
N ARG A 55 -1.58 -8.84 -22.04
CA ARG A 55 -1.19 -10.12 -21.42
C ARG A 55 0.09 -10.76 -21.96
N SER A 56 0.85 -10.04 -22.80
CA SER A 56 2.12 -10.53 -23.34
C SER A 56 3.18 -10.59 -22.25
N GLU A 57 3.98 -11.65 -22.22
CA GLU A 57 5.14 -11.79 -21.33
C GLU A 57 6.41 -11.13 -21.90
N ARG A 58 6.34 -10.62 -23.13
CA ARG A 58 7.46 -9.94 -23.81
C ARG A 58 7.59 -8.49 -23.35
N ALA A 59 8.01 -8.30 -22.10
CA ALA A 59 8.28 -7.00 -21.53
C ALA A 59 9.77 -6.87 -21.16
N HIS A 60 10.28 -5.64 -21.16
CA HIS A 60 11.64 -5.34 -20.72
C HIS A 60 11.61 -4.18 -19.71
N ARG A 61 12.64 -4.12 -18.87
CA ARG A 61 12.82 -3.00 -17.93
C ARG A 61 13.01 -1.71 -18.71
N HIS A 62 12.32 -0.65 -18.27
CA HIS A 62 12.29 0.65 -18.94
C HIS A 62 12.41 1.79 -17.93
N GLY A 63 13.51 1.80 -17.16
CA GLY A 63 13.80 2.78 -16.12
C GLY A 63 12.90 2.64 -14.90
N GLN A 64 12.88 3.67 -14.07
CA GLN A 64 12.09 3.74 -12.85
C GLN A 64 11.14 4.93 -12.89
N ALA A 65 10.00 4.82 -12.21
CA ALA A 65 9.07 5.92 -12.00
C ALA A 65 8.47 5.83 -10.60
N ASN A 66 8.55 6.92 -9.85
CA ASN A 66 8.05 7.01 -8.46
C ASN A 66 8.60 5.90 -7.55
N GLY A 67 9.88 5.53 -7.72
CA GLY A 67 10.54 4.48 -6.93
C GLY A 67 10.05 3.06 -7.20
N LEU A 68 9.41 2.81 -8.35
CA LEU A 68 9.07 1.47 -8.83
C LEU A 68 9.74 1.21 -10.18
N GLN A 69 10.12 -0.05 -10.40
CA GLN A 69 10.59 -0.50 -11.71
C GLN A 69 9.47 -0.36 -12.73
N ARG A 70 9.75 0.35 -13.82
CA ARG A 70 8.86 0.47 -14.96
C ARG A 70 9.26 -0.50 -16.04
N TYR A 71 8.28 -1.08 -16.70
CA TYR A 71 8.43 -2.02 -17.80
C TYR A 71 7.80 -1.46 -19.07
N ARG A 72 8.28 -1.87 -20.23
CA ARG A 72 7.66 -1.58 -21.53
C ARG A 72 7.38 -2.88 -22.26
N CYS A 73 6.14 -3.05 -22.69
CA CYS A 73 5.73 -4.19 -23.50
C CYS A 73 6.29 -4.06 -24.93
N ARG A 74 6.82 -5.14 -25.47
CA ARG A 74 7.32 -5.17 -26.87
C ARG A 74 6.18 -5.25 -27.88
N GLU A 75 5.02 -5.83 -27.52
CA GLU A 75 3.86 -6.01 -28.39
C GLU A 75 3.04 -4.71 -28.46
N CYS A 76 2.39 -4.29 -27.37
CA CYS A 76 1.53 -3.12 -27.38
C CYS A 76 2.26 -1.78 -27.12
N ARG A 77 3.58 -1.80 -26.89
CA ARG A 77 4.47 -0.65 -26.62
C ARG A 77 4.09 0.21 -25.40
N ARG A 78 3.05 -0.15 -24.66
CA ARG A 78 2.64 0.55 -23.45
C ARG A 78 3.60 0.28 -22.30
N THR A 79 3.74 1.28 -21.41
CA THR A 79 4.53 1.16 -20.19
C THR A 79 3.64 0.82 -19.01
N PHE A 80 4.17 0.05 -18.06
CA PHE A 80 3.48 -0.37 -16.86
C PHE A 80 4.47 -0.64 -15.72
N ASN A 81 3.98 -0.81 -14.52
CA ASN A 81 4.73 -1.22 -13.35
C ASN A 81 3.93 -2.27 -12.54
N ALA A 82 4.47 -2.75 -11.43
CA ALA A 82 3.82 -3.79 -10.64
C ALA A 82 2.45 -3.37 -10.04
N LEU A 83 2.13 -2.09 -9.97
CA LEU A 83 0.80 -1.60 -9.55
C LEU A 83 -0.19 -1.47 -10.72
N SER A 84 0.28 -1.46 -11.96
CA SER A 84 -0.60 -1.30 -13.12
C SER A 84 -1.61 -2.43 -13.22
N GLY A 85 -2.88 -2.08 -13.42
CA GLY A 85 -4.00 -3.04 -13.44
C GLY A 85 -4.43 -3.54 -12.06
N THR A 86 -3.92 -2.97 -10.96
CA THR A 86 -4.38 -3.30 -9.61
C THR A 86 -5.26 -2.21 -9.03
N SER A 87 -6.02 -2.55 -7.99
CA SER A 87 -6.82 -1.60 -7.23
C SER A 87 -5.98 -0.49 -6.56
N LEU A 88 -4.69 -0.71 -6.34
CA LEU A 88 -3.78 0.25 -5.72
C LEU A 88 -3.08 1.19 -6.72
N SER A 89 -3.34 1.02 -8.03
CA SER A 89 -2.76 1.88 -9.07
C SER A 89 -3.14 3.35 -8.86
N GLY A 90 -2.17 4.26 -8.97
CA GLY A 90 -2.38 5.70 -8.81
C GLY A 90 -2.51 6.19 -7.35
N LEU A 91 -2.40 5.32 -6.34
CA LEU A 91 -2.35 5.75 -4.95
C LEU A 91 -0.95 6.29 -4.60
N HIS A 92 -0.94 7.35 -3.79
CA HIS A 92 0.26 8.00 -3.26
C HIS A 92 0.55 7.57 -1.82
N LYS A 93 1.64 8.10 -1.21
CA LYS A 93 2.04 7.91 0.19
C LYS A 93 2.22 6.43 0.57
N ARG A 94 3.00 5.70 -0.23
CA ARG A 94 3.25 4.26 -0.04
C ARG A 94 3.86 3.91 1.32
N GLU A 95 4.57 4.83 1.92
CA GLU A 95 5.11 4.72 3.28
C GLU A 95 4.04 4.48 4.36
N LYS A 96 2.77 4.75 4.04
CA LYS A 96 1.63 4.55 4.95
C LYS A 96 0.80 3.30 4.63
N TRP A 97 1.14 2.58 3.58
CA TRP A 97 0.31 1.47 3.10
C TRP A 97 0.36 0.25 4.00
N LEU A 98 1.52 -0.08 4.59
CA LEU A 98 1.61 -1.17 5.55
C LEU A 98 0.75 -0.89 6.78
N GLY A 99 0.83 0.32 7.34
CA GLY A 99 -0.05 0.73 8.43
C GLY A 99 -1.54 0.70 8.04
N GLN A 100 -1.90 1.06 6.80
CA GLN A 100 -3.28 0.90 6.32
C GLN A 100 -3.70 -0.57 6.29
N ALA A 101 -2.85 -1.47 5.84
CA ALA A 101 -3.15 -2.91 5.81
C ALA A 101 -3.33 -3.49 7.23
N GLU A 102 -2.48 -3.09 8.18
CA GLU A 102 -2.60 -3.46 9.59
C GLU A 102 -3.91 -2.99 10.20
N THR A 103 -4.30 -1.73 9.95
CA THR A 103 -5.58 -1.19 10.45
C THR A 103 -6.80 -1.89 9.88
N LEU A 104 -6.71 -2.43 8.66
CA LEU A 104 -7.77 -3.25 8.06
C LEU A 104 -7.88 -4.61 8.76
N ARG A 105 -6.75 -5.28 8.99
CA ARG A 105 -6.70 -6.55 9.72
C ARG A 105 -7.29 -6.41 11.13
N ASP A 106 -6.99 -5.31 11.81
CA ASP A 106 -7.41 -5.04 13.18
C ASP A 106 -8.84 -4.44 13.26
N GLY A 107 -9.56 -4.29 12.16
CA GLY A 107 -10.92 -3.77 12.10
C GLY A 107 -11.10 -2.34 12.62
N ARG A 108 -10.06 -1.49 12.57
CA ARG A 108 -10.05 -0.17 13.21
C ARG A 108 -11.03 0.83 12.59
N PRO A 109 -11.67 1.68 13.41
CA PRO A 109 -12.60 2.72 12.93
C PRO A 109 -11.90 3.72 12.01
N LEU A 110 -12.57 4.15 10.95
CA LEU A 110 -12.01 4.98 9.88
C LEU A 110 -11.40 6.31 10.38
N ARG A 111 -12.05 6.96 11.35
CA ARG A 111 -11.55 8.23 11.92
C ARG A 111 -10.26 8.04 12.72
N ALA A 112 -10.14 6.93 13.45
CA ALA A 112 -8.91 6.58 14.18
C ALA A 112 -7.77 6.30 13.19
N VAL A 113 -8.02 5.51 12.15
CA VAL A 113 -7.06 5.23 11.07
C VAL A 113 -6.55 6.52 10.42
N ALA A 114 -7.46 7.45 10.09
CA ALA A 114 -7.09 8.72 9.48
C ALA A 114 -6.15 9.54 10.38
N LYS A 115 -6.44 9.57 11.70
CA LYS A 115 -5.60 10.25 12.70
C LYS A 115 -4.24 9.58 12.82
N ASP A 116 -4.18 8.26 12.97
CA ASP A 116 -2.94 7.51 13.18
C ASP A 116 -2.01 7.59 11.97
N LEU A 117 -2.57 7.48 10.78
CA LEU A 117 -1.80 7.58 9.53
C LEU A 117 -1.53 9.03 9.10
N GLY A 118 -2.09 10.03 9.77
CA GLY A 118 -1.94 11.45 9.39
C GLY A 118 -2.44 11.70 7.95
N ILE A 119 -3.64 11.21 7.62
CA ILE A 119 -4.30 11.41 6.33
C ILE A 119 -5.73 11.90 6.53
N HIS A 120 -6.31 12.51 5.50
CA HIS A 120 -7.70 12.93 5.56
C HIS A 120 -8.65 11.72 5.60
N VAL A 121 -9.78 11.83 6.33
CA VAL A 121 -10.78 10.75 6.50
C VAL A 121 -11.29 10.23 5.15
N GLY A 122 -11.55 11.12 4.18
CA GLY A 122 -11.94 10.73 2.82
C GLY A 122 -10.85 9.95 2.07
N THR A 123 -9.57 10.18 2.39
CA THR A 123 -8.45 9.38 1.85
C THR A 123 -8.43 8.01 2.49
N ALA A 124 -8.58 7.92 3.82
CA ALA A 124 -8.66 6.64 4.54
C ALA A 124 -9.84 5.80 4.04
N HIS A 125 -11.01 6.42 3.79
CA HIS A 125 -12.18 5.76 3.22
C HIS A 125 -11.88 5.17 1.83
N ARG A 126 -11.39 5.99 0.89
CA ARG A 126 -11.02 5.52 -0.45
C ARG A 126 -9.96 4.41 -0.41
N TRP A 127 -8.96 4.54 0.45
CA TRP A 127 -7.93 3.52 0.61
C TRP A 127 -8.51 2.21 1.12
N ARG A 128 -9.39 2.25 2.13
CA ARG A 128 -10.08 1.05 2.64
C ARG A 128 -10.71 0.26 1.50
N HIS A 129 -11.53 0.89 0.66
CA HIS A 129 -12.15 0.22 -0.47
C HIS A 129 -11.15 -0.29 -1.50
N ARG A 130 -10.11 0.48 -1.81
CA ARG A 130 -9.08 0.10 -2.77
C ARG A 130 -8.24 -1.09 -2.29
N PHE A 131 -7.92 -1.15 -1.00
CA PHE A 131 -7.20 -2.27 -0.40
C PHE A 131 -8.04 -3.54 -0.33
N LEU A 132 -9.34 -3.43 -0.05
CA LEU A 132 -10.26 -4.57 0.02
C LEU A 132 -10.67 -5.10 -1.34
N ALA A 133 -10.60 -4.31 -2.40
CA ALA A 133 -11.02 -4.73 -3.73
C ALA A 133 -10.22 -5.92 -4.29
N GLY A 134 -8.95 -6.08 -3.94
CA GLY A 134 -8.13 -7.23 -4.33
C GLY A 134 -8.59 -8.53 -3.69
N PRO A 135 -8.63 -8.63 -2.35
CA PRO A 135 -9.16 -9.78 -1.64
C PRO A 135 -10.60 -10.12 -2.03
N GLN A 136 -11.47 -9.12 -2.18
CA GLN A 136 -12.85 -9.31 -2.60
C GLN A 136 -12.97 -9.99 -3.98
N ALA A 137 -12.14 -9.57 -4.93
CA ALA A 137 -12.11 -10.18 -6.27
C ALA A 137 -11.53 -11.62 -6.28
N ALA A 138 -10.80 -11.99 -5.24
CA ALA A 138 -10.23 -13.33 -5.08
C ALA A 138 -11.12 -14.27 -4.23
N MET A 139 -12.22 -13.77 -3.69
CA MET A 139 -13.17 -14.60 -2.93
C MET A 139 -13.85 -15.60 -3.89
N PRO A 140 -13.98 -16.89 -3.50
CA PRO A 140 -14.72 -17.85 -4.29
C PRO A 140 -16.21 -17.48 -4.32
N GLU A 141 -16.86 -17.68 -5.46
CA GLU A 141 -18.31 -17.46 -5.61
C GLU A 141 -19.13 -18.43 -4.75
N VAL A 142 -18.59 -19.61 -4.48
CA VAL A 142 -19.22 -20.64 -3.68
C VAL A 142 -18.26 -21.08 -2.58
N LEU A 143 -18.73 -21.06 -1.34
CA LEU A 143 -17.99 -21.63 -0.21
C LEU A 143 -18.15 -23.17 -0.25
N ALA A 144 -17.03 -23.88 -0.36
CA ALA A 144 -16.98 -25.33 -0.27
C ALA A 144 -16.52 -25.75 1.12
N GLY A 145 -17.19 -26.73 1.74
CA GLY A 145 -16.87 -27.25 3.07
C GLY A 145 -17.85 -26.77 4.15
N ILE A 146 -17.43 -26.89 5.43
CA ILE A 146 -18.23 -26.44 6.57
C ILE A 146 -18.04 -24.93 6.70
N ALA A 147 -19.11 -24.15 6.54
CA ALA A 147 -19.14 -22.72 6.79
C ALA A 147 -19.93 -22.44 8.09
N GLU A 148 -19.27 -21.85 9.09
CA GLU A 148 -19.97 -21.27 10.23
C GLU A 148 -20.44 -19.86 9.85
N VAL A 149 -21.75 -19.62 9.99
CA VAL A 149 -22.36 -18.30 9.81
C VAL A 149 -22.79 -17.80 11.17
N ASP A 150 -22.19 -16.70 11.62
CA ASP A 150 -22.62 -16.00 12.82
C ASP A 150 -23.68 -14.97 12.45
N GLU A 151 -24.87 -15.07 13.06
CA GLU A 151 -25.94 -14.11 12.84
C GLU A 151 -25.69 -12.84 13.64
N THR A 152 -25.30 -11.77 12.95
CA THR A 152 -25.24 -10.45 13.55
C THR A 152 -26.57 -9.74 13.43
N MET A 153 -27.31 -9.63 14.54
CA MET A 153 -28.54 -8.84 14.58
C MET A 153 -28.19 -7.34 14.55
N PHE A 154 -28.61 -6.66 13.49
CA PHE A 154 -28.59 -5.21 13.44
C PHE A 154 -29.92 -4.67 13.98
N LEU A 155 -29.87 -3.87 15.04
CA LEU A 155 -31.01 -3.09 15.48
C LEU A 155 -31.37 -2.08 14.40
N LEU A 156 -32.53 -2.24 13.77
CA LEU A 156 -33.05 -1.25 12.84
C LEU A 156 -33.34 0.06 13.60
N SER A 157 -32.59 1.10 13.31
CA SER A 157 -32.82 2.43 13.85
C SER A 157 -33.87 3.15 13.01
N PHE A 158 -35.03 3.39 13.58
CA PHE A 158 -36.10 4.20 12.97
C PHE A 158 -35.95 5.71 13.21
N LYS A 159 -34.75 6.20 13.47
CA LYS A 159 -34.47 7.64 13.57
C LYS A 159 -34.74 8.31 12.23
N GLY A 160 -35.88 9.04 12.16
CA GLY A 160 -36.24 9.85 11.00
C GLY A 160 -37.62 9.55 10.38
N GLN A 161 -38.37 8.59 10.89
CA GLN A 161 -39.79 8.49 10.58
C GLN A 161 -40.56 9.37 11.59
N GLY A 162 -40.61 10.66 11.28
CA GLY A 162 -41.56 11.58 11.93
C GLY A 162 -42.98 11.22 11.48
N THR A 163 -43.84 11.04 12.44
CA THR A 163 -45.30 11.06 12.25
C THR A 163 -45.74 12.41 11.77
#